data_734fce5ad423af79a3c38224aa2a4c12
#
_entry.id   734fce5ad423af79a3c38224aa2a4c12
#
_cell.length_a   1.000
_cell.length_b   1.000
_cell.length_c   1.000
_cell.angle_alpha   90.00
_cell.angle_beta   90.00
_cell.angle_gamma   90.00
#
_symmetry.space_group_name_H-M   'P 1'
#
loop_
_entity.id
_entity.type
_entity.pdbx_description
1 polymer ?
#
loop_
_entity_poly.entity_id
_entity_poly.type
_entity_poly.pdbx_seq_one_letter_code
_entity_poly.pdbx_strand_id
1 'polypeptide(L)'
;MYEIHVVTTIAAPPQKVFDAISDHEHFLGRPGMICHLVKEGVQNKNGRGAVREVATQGRIFTEEITAFDPPRHFEYVVRRMVDRHGKSARFLHDRGWLDFAPSGPATRVDWHSRFEIPIPILGWFLERVLGKRAATGFRQLLEQAKSELEGQTTSGNTEP
;
A
#
# COMPACT_ATOMS: atom_id res chain seq x y z
N MET A 1 -12.82 14.20 6.11
CA MET A 1 -11.61 13.37 5.89
C MET A 1 -11.81 12.01 6.56
N TYR A 2 -11.62 10.93 5.84
CA TYR A 2 -11.76 9.55 6.31
C TYR A 2 -10.40 8.90 6.48
N GLU A 3 -10.22 8.12 7.54
CA GLU A 3 -8.99 7.36 7.76
C GLU A 3 -9.27 5.86 7.67
N ILE A 4 -8.45 5.17 6.89
CA ILE A 4 -8.35 3.71 6.85
C ILE A 4 -7.18 3.33 7.75
N HIS A 5 -7.38 2.30 8.59
CA HIS A 5 -6.33 1.67 9.35
C HIS A 5 -6.50 0.16 9.30
N VAL A 6 -5.47 -0.53 8.84
CA VAL A 6 -5.41 -1.99 8.74
C VAL A 6 -4.13 -2.47 9.42
N VAL A 7 -4.24 -3.52 10.22
CA VAL A 7 -3.12 -4.10 10.96
C VAL A 7 -3.00 -5.57 10.62
N THR A 8 -1.76 -6.03 10.43
CA THR A 8 -1.43 -7.45 10.26
C THR A 8 -0.10 -7.75 10.95
N THR A 9 0.05 -8.97 11.48
CA THR A 9 1.33 -9.47 12.00
C THR A 9 1.81 -10.58 11.10
N ILE A 10 3.06 -10.46 10.62
CA ILE A 10 3.72 -11.38 9.69
C ILE A 10 4.90 -12.05 10.39
N ALA A 11 4.96 -13.38 10.37
CA ALA A 11 6.02 -14.17 11.02
C ALA A 11 7.32 -14.13 10.20
N ALA A 12 7.91 -12.94 10.09
CA ALA A 12 9.19 -12.68 9.46
C ALA A 12 9.83 -11.43 10.08
N PRO A 13 11.17 -11.27 9.98
CA PRO A 13 11.88 -10.10 10.50
C PRO A 13 11.48 -8.80 9.79
N PRO A 14 11.56 -7.63 10.46
CA PRO A 14 11.15 -6.34 9.89
C PRO A 14 11.77 -6.02 8.54
N GLN A 15 13.06 -6.28 8.34
CA GLN A 15 13.74 -6.03 7.07
C GLN A 15 13.10 -6.84 5.93
N LYS A 16 12.85 -8.13 6.16
CA LYS A 16 12.25 -9.01 5.14
C LYS A 16 10.83 -8.60 4.78
N VAL A 17 10.04 -8.21 5.79
CA VAL A 17 8.66 -7.73 5.59
C VAL A 17 8.64 -6.39 4.86
N PHE A 18 9.51 -5.46 5.27
CA PHE A 18 9.64 -4.15 4.64
C PHE A 18 10.04 -4.28 3.17
N ASP A 19 11.07 -5.08 2.86
CA ASP A 19 11.56 -5.28 1.49
C ASP A 19 10.46 -5.85 0.58
N ALA A 20 9.69 -6.83 1.07
CA ALA A 20 8.60 -7.44 0.32
C ALA A 20 7.44 -6.46 0.03
N ILE A 21 7.07 -5.64 1.01
CA ILE A 21 5.95 -4.69 0.88
C ILE A 21 6.36 -3.43 0.14
N SER A 22 7.62 -2.98 0.27
CA SER A 22 8.16 -1.83 -0.46
C SER A 22 8.58 -2.14 -1.90
N ASP A 23 8.61 -3.38 -2.31
CA ASP A 23 8.66 -3.75 -3.74
C ASP A 23 7.27 -3.52 -4.36
N HIS A 24 7.02 -2.25 -4.73
CA HIS A 24 5.69 -1.78 -5.07
C HIS A 24 5.06 -2.51 -6.26
N GLU A 25 5.83 -2.82 -7.29
CA GLU A 25 5.33 -3.50 -8.49
C GLU A 25 4.93 -4.94 -8.16
N HIS A 26 5.68 -5.62 -7.32
CA HIS A 26 5.33 -6.97 -6.85
C HIS A 26 4.18 -6.96 -5.84
N PHE A 27 4.28 -6.14 -4.79
CA PHE A 27 3.30 -6.09 -3.72
C PHE A 27 1.90 -5.67 -4.18
N LEU A 28 1.81 -4.67 -5.08
CA LEU A 28 0.55 -4.16 -5.62
C LEU A 28 0.15 -4.83 -6.94
N GLY A 29 1.08 -5.54 -7.62
CA GLY A 29 0.83 -6.26 -8.87
C GLY A 29 0.10 -7.58 -8.64
N ARG A 30 -1.21 -7.54 -8.46
CA ARG A 30 -2.07 -8.70 -8.13
C ARG A 30 -3.20 -8.87 -9.14
N PRO A 31 -3.88 -10.01 -9.19
CA PRO A 31 -5.07 -10.15 -10.04
C PRO A 31 -6.08 -9.03 -9.77
N GLY A 32 -6.41 -8.27 -10.81
CA GLY A 32 -7.29 -7.10 -10.73
C GLY A 32 -6.62 -5.79 -10.29
N MET A 33 -5.30 -5.80 -10.07
CA MET A 33 -4.51 -4.62 -9.76
C MET A 33 -3.16 -4.67 -10.50
N ILE A 34 -2.77 -3.58 -11.15
CA ILE A 34 -1.50 -3.45 -11.85
C ILE A 34 -0.76 -2.26 -11.26
N CYS A 35 0.52 -2.44 -10.94
CA CYS A 35 1.38 -1.38 -10.48
C CYS A 35 2.59 -1.24 -11.42
N HIS A 36 2.87 -0.03 -11.85
CA HIS A 36 4.04 0.33 -12.65
C HIS A 36 4.81 1.46 -11.99
N LEU A 37 6.12 1.29 -11.86
CA LEU A 37 7.01 2.35 -11.43
C LEU A 37 7.28 3.28 -12.62
N VAL A 38 6.73 4.50 -12.56
CA VAL A 38 6.86 5.53 -13.63
C VAL A 38 8.16 6.31 -13.49
N LYS A 39 8.61 6.50 -12.25
CA LYS A 39 9.85 7.20 -11.91
C LYS A 39 10.48 6.55 -10.70
N GLU A 40 11.77 6.28 -10.77
CA GLU A 40 12.54 5.76 -9.65
C GLU A 40 12.82 6.85 -8.60
N GLY A 41 12.97 6.42 -7.34
CA GLY A 41 13.40 7.27 -6.24
C GLY A 41 14.89 7.56 -6.27
N VAL A 42 15.32 8.48 -5.40
CA VAL A 42 16.71 9.03 -5.44
C VAL A 42 17.77 8.03 -4.97
N GLN A 43 17.52 7.29 -3.88
CA GLN A 43 18.52 6.37 -3.28
C GLN A 43 18.14 4.89 -3.46
N ASN A 44 16.88 4.64 -3.70
CA ASN A 44 16.29 3.32 -3.91
C ASN A 44 15.21 3.46 -4.96
N LYS A 45 15.10 2.53 -5.90
CA LYS A 45 14.10 2.62 -6.99
C LYS A 45 12.68 2.81 -6.46
N ASN A 46 12.34 2.17 -5.33
CA ASN A 46 11.05 2.27 -4.67
C ASN A 46 11.00 3.33 -3.54
N GLY A 47 12.09 4.08 -3.35
CA GLY A 47 12.28 5.01 -2.24
C GLY A 47 11.67 6.38 -2.47
N ARG A 48 12.08 7.34 -1.62
CA ARG A 48 11.59 8.72 -1.67
C ARG A 48 11.75 9.34 -3.06
N GLY A 49 10.70 9.97 -3.55
CA GLY A 49 10.63 10.57 -4.87
C GLY A 49 10.24 9.60 -5.99
N ALA A 50 10.08 8.30 -5.69
CA ALA A 50 9.52 7.36 -6.63
C ALA A 50 8.06 7.73 -6.95
N VAL A 51 7.68 7.55 -8.21
CA VAL A 51 6.30 7.73 -8.67
C VAL A 51 5.83 6.43 -9.28
N ARG A 52 4.67 5.96 -8.83
CA ARG A 52 4.04 4.73 -9.34
C ARG A 52 2.62 4.98 -9.81
N GLU A 53 2.16 4.23 -10.79
CA GLU A 53 0.78 4.17 -11.20
C GLU A 53 0.15 2.85 -10.79
N VAL A 54 -0.96 2.93 -10.06
CA VAL A 54 -1.72 1.77 -9.60
C VAL A 54 -3.07 1.78 -10.30
N ALA A 55 -3.29 0.82 -11.19
CA ALA A 55 -4.55 0.63 -11.90
C ALA A 55 -5.38 -0.46 -11.20
N THR A 56 -6.57 -0.11 -10.74
CA THR A 56 -7.49 -1.05 -10.08
C THR A 56 -8.94 -0.58 -10.20
N GLN A 57 -9.86 -1.50 -10.35
CA GLN A 57 -11.32 -1.24 -10.39
C GLN A 57 -11.72 -0.14 -11.39
N GLY A 58 -11.04 -0.07 -12.55
CA GLY A 58 -11.29 0.92 -13.60
C GLY A 58 -10.82 2.34 -13.26
N ARG A 59 -9.91 2.49 -12.30
CA ARG A 59 -9.27 3.74 -11.90
C ARG A 59 -7.76 3.61 -11.95
N ILE A 60 -7.07 4.72 -12.18
CA ILE A 60 -5.62 4.82 -12.15
C ILE A 60 -5.27 5.87 -11.11
N PHE A 61 -4.43 5.48 -10.16
CA PHE A 61 -3.88 6.32 -9.11
C PHE A 61 -2.42 6.59 -9.42
N THR A 62 -2.04 7.85 -9.51
CA THR A 62 -0.63 8.26 -9.58
C THR A 62 -0.18 8.62 -8.19
N GLU A 63 0.77 7.87 -7.64
CA GLU A 63 1.24 7.98 -6.26
C GLU A 63 2.72 8.33 -6.21
N GLU A 64 3.09 9.22 -5.29
CA GLU A 64 4.47 9.60 -5.02
C GLU A 64 4.87 9.13 -3.61
N ILE A 65 6.04 8.51 -3.50
CA ILE A 65 6.64 8.13 -2.22
C ILE A 65 7.28 9.38 -1.61
N THR A 66 6.75 9.83 -0.49
CA THR A 66 7.15 11.09 0.17
C THR A 66 8.14 10.89 1.31
N ALA A 67 8.12 9.72 1.96
CA ALA A 67 9.10 9.31 2.97
C ALA A 67 9.47 7.84 2.79
N PHE A 68 10.73 7.48 3.13
CA PHE A 68 11.21 6.10 3.02
C PHE A 68 12.35 5.88 4.02
N ASP A 69 12.07 5.12 5.09
CA ASP A 69 12.96 4.83 6.21
C ASP A 69 13.01 3.32 6.50
N PRO A 70 13.79 2.54 5.72
CA PRO A 70 13.90 1.10 5.94
C PRO A 70 14.55 0.77 7.30
N PRO A 71 14.11 -0.28 7.98
CA PRO A 71 12.97 -1.13 7.68
C PRO A 71 11.69 -0.74 8.44
N ARG A 72 11.53 0.54 8.80
CA ARG A 72 10.55 0.99 9.79
C ARG A 72 9.31 1.66 9.22
N HIS A 73 9.47 2.41 8.10
CA HIS A 73 8.42 3.30 7.66
C HIS A 73 8.56 3.70 6.20
N PHE A 74 7.43 3.86 5.50
CA PHE A 74 7.36 4.66 4.28
C PHE A 74 5.99 5.34 4.14
N GLU A 75 5.97 6.48 3.41
CA GLU A 75 4.77 7.25 3.14
C GLU A 75 4.57 7.46 1.64
N TYR A 76 3.31 7.60 1.24
CA TYR A 76 2.94 7.96 -0.13
C TYR A 76 1.76 8.93 -0.15
N VAL A 77 1.66 9.69 -1.25
CA VAL A 77 0.52 10.57 -1.52
C VAL A 77 -0.02 10.27 -2.91
N VAL A 78 -1.33 10.11 -3.02
CA VAL A 78 -2.01 10.05 -4.32
C VAL A 78 -2.08 11.47 -4.88
N ARG A 79 -1.32 11.74 -5.93
CA ARG A 79 -1.27 13.04 -6.61
C ARG A 79 -2.41 13.21 -7.61
N ARG A 80 -2.86 12.12 -8.20
CA ARG A 80 -3.90 12.11 -9.22
C ARG A 80 -4.69 10.81 -9.16
N MET A 81 -5.99 10.90 -9.39
CA MET A 81 -6.87 9.75 -9.64
C MET A 81 -7.71 10.04 -10.88
N VAL A 82 -7.69 9.11 -11.84
CA VAL A 82 -8.50 9.19 -13.06
C VAL A 82 -9.29 7.90 -13.27
N ASP A 83 -10.39 7.99 -13.98
CA ASP A 83 -11.10 6.81 -14.47
C ASP A 83 -10.42 6.23 -15.73
N ARG A 84 -10.96 5.12 -16.22
CA ARG A 84 -10.47 4.44 -17.46
C ARG A 84 -10.52 5.32 -18.72
N HIS A 85 -11.24 6.44 -18.69
CA HIS A 85 -11.35 7.39 -19.80
C HIS A 85 -10.44 8.62 -19.58
N GLY A 86 -9.60 8.62 -18.54
CA GLY A 86 -8.70 9.71 -18.22
C GLY A 86 -9.37 10.89 -17.50
N LYS A 87 -10.66 10.78 -17.15
CA LYS A 87 -11.38 11.85 -16.41
C LYS A 87 -10.96 11.87 -14.95
N SER A 88 -10.49 13.01 -14.49
CA SER A 88 -10.08 13.21 -13.10
C SER A 88 -11.27 13.12 -12.15
N ALA A 89 -11.08 12.40 -11.07
CA ALA A 89 -12.04 12.35 -9.97
C ALA A 89 -11.74 13.42 -8.92
N ARG A 90 -12.78 13.87 -8.22
CA ARG A 90 -12.63 14.72 -7.04
C ARG A 90 -12.22 13.84 -5.85
N PHE A 91 -10.92 13.76 -5.61
CA PHE A 91 -10.33 12.95 -4.56
C PHE A 91 -9.11 13.69 -4.01
N LEU A 92 -9.10 13.93 -2.73
CA LEU A 92 -8.00 14.54 -2.00
C LEU A 92 -7.40 13.48 -1.10
N HIS A 93 -6.14 13.16 -1.28
CA HIS A 93 -5.39 12.24 -0.45
C HIS A 93 -4.39 13.04 0.39
N ASP A 94 -4.56 13.02 1.70
CA ASP A 94 -3.63 13.68 2.62
C ASP A 94 -2.31 12.90 2.64
N ARG A 95 -2.35 11.66 3.07
CA ARG A 95 -1.25 10.70 3.01
C ARG A 95 -1.68 9.27 3.25
N GLY A 96 -0.92 8.32 2.73
CA GLY A 96 -0.90 6.94 3.17
C GLY A 96 0.47 6.62 3.76
N TRP A 97 0.52 5.77 4.80
CA TRP A 97 1.80 5.35 5.38
C TRP A 97 1.71 3.94 5.94
N LEU A 98 2.87 3.29 5.99
CA LEU A 98 3.04 1.99 6.62
C LEU A 98 4.14 2.07 7.66
N ASP A 99 3.82 1.56 8.86
CA ASP A 99 4.76 1.39 9.97
C ASP A 99 5.05 -0.10 10.18
N PHE A 100 6.30 -0.43 10.39
CA PHE A 100 6.78 -1.79 10.60
C PHE A 100 7.48 -1.88 11.94
N ALA A 101 6.85 -2.55 12.90
CA ALA A 101 7.37 -2.68 14.25
C ALA A 101 7.70 -4.14 14.60
N PRO A 102 8.85 -4.42 15.24
CA PRO A 102 9.14 -5.75 15.76
C PRO A 102 8.06 -6.21 16.75
N SER A 103 7.67 -7.48 16.63
CA SER A 103 6.69 -8.13 17.51
C SER A 103 7.20 -9.54 17.85
N GLY A 104 8.18 -9.65 18.78
CA GLY A 104 8.93 -10.88 18.98
C GLY A 104 9.69 -11.29 17.71
N PRO A 105 9.54 -12.55 17.23
CA PRO A 105 10.15 -13.00 15.97
C PRO A 105 9.41 -12.53 14.73
N ALA A 106 8.25 -11.87 14.89
CA ALA A 106 7.39 -11.39 13.83
C ALA A 106 7.49 -9.87 13.66
N THR A 107 6.80 -9.35 12.65
CA THR A 107 6.65 -7.91 12.39
C THR A 107 5.18 -7.53 12.35
N ARG A 108 4.82 -6.55 13.13
CA ARG A 108 3.53 -5.88 13.03
C ARG A 108 3.62 -4.82 11.95
N VAL A 109 2.66 -4.84 11.03
CA VAL A 109 2.49 -3.85 9.97
C VAL A 109 1.20 -3.09 10.22
N ASP A 110 1.30 -1.78 10.35
CA ASP A 110 0.17 -0.85 10.44
C ASP A 110 0.10 -0.05 9.14
N TRP A 111 -0.97 -0.20 8.37
CA TRP A 111 -1.20 0.54 7.14
C TRP A 111 -2.32 1.56 7.34
N HIS A 112 -2.01 2.82 7.17
CA HIS A 112 -2.93 3.94 7.25
C HIS A 112 -3.09 4.63 5.90
N SER A 113 -4.26 5.22 5.66
CA SER A 113 -4.51 6.09 4.52
C SER A 113 -5.61 7.09 4.85
N ARG A 114 -5.35 8.38 4.63
CA ARG A 114 -6.30 9.46 4.88
C ARG A 114 -6.68 10.15 3.59
N PHE A 115 -7.97 10.26 3.34
CA PHE A 115 -8.51 10.91 2.15
C PHE A 115 -9.83 11.62 2.40
N GLU A 116 -10.19 12.47 1.45
CA GLU A 116 -11.44 13.21 1.43
C GLU A 116 -12.04 13.20 0.02
N ILE A 117 -13.37 13.09 -0.04
CA ILE A 117 -14.14 13.26 -1.27
C ILE A 117 -14.89 14.58 -1.16
N PRO A 118 -14.39 15.68 -1.77
CA PRO A 118 -14.95 17.02 -1.60
C PRO A 118 -16.24 17.19 -2.43
N ILE A 119 -17.27 16.43 -2.10
CA ILE A 119 -18.60 16.52 -2.67
C ILE A 119 -19.56 16.92 -1.53
N PRO A 120 -20.20 18.09 -1.59
CA PRO A 120 -21.13 18.53 -0.57
C PRO A 120 -22.21 17.47 -0.30
N ILE A 121 -22.58 17.28 0.98
CA ILE A 121 -23.62 16.37 1.46
C ILE A 121 -23.34 14.89 1.21
N LEU A 122 -22.81 14.50 0.04
CA LEU A 122 -22.61 13.11 -0.35
C LEU A 122 -21.19 12.59 -0.04
N GLY A 123 -20.21 13.48 0.12
CA GLY A 123 -18.80 13.12 0.29
C GLY A 123 -18.57 12.20 1.49
N TRP A 124 -19.08 12.52 2.66
CA TRP A 124 -18.94 11.71 3.87
C TRP A 124 -19.47 10.28 3.73
N PHE A 125 -20.58 10.11 2.98
CA PHE A 125 -21.15 8.78 2.73
C PHE A 125 -20.26 7.99 1.77
N LEU A 126 -19.81 8.63 0.69
CA LEU A 126 -18.87 8.03 -0.28
C LEU A 126 -17.54 7.66 0.36
N GLU A 127 -17.00 8.51 1.22
CA GLU A 127 -15.80 8.22 2.00
C GLU A 127 -15.94 6.93 2.81
N ARG A 128 -17.07 6.75 3.49
CA ARG A 128 -17.33 5.53 4.27
C ARG A 128 -17.44 4.28 3.40
N VAL A 129 -18.16 4.36 2.29
CA VAL A 129 -18.34 3.21 1.38
C VAL A 129 -17.01 2.84 0.72
N LEU A 130 -16.32 3.82 0.16
CA LEU A 130 -15.04 3.60 -0.52
C LEU A 130 -13.94 3.23 0.46
N GLY A 131 -13.91 3.84 1.65
CA GLY A 131 -12.97 3.52 2.69
C GLY A 131 -13.08 2.08 3.18
N LYS A 132 -14.29 1.55 3.38
CA LYS A 132 -14.50 0.14 3.73
C LYS A 132 -14.01 -0.81 2.63
N ARG A 133 -14.28 -0.48 1.36
CA ARG A 133 -13.79 -1.28 0.22
C ARG A 133 -12.27 -1.25 0.12
N ALA A 134 -11.67 -0.09 0.28
CA ALA A 134 -10.22 0.07 0.27
C ALA A 134 -9.57 -0.67 1.46
N ALA A 135 -10.14 -0.59 2.66
CA ALA A 135 -9.67 -1.34 3.82
C ALA A 135 -9.68 -2.86 3.59
N THR A 136 -10.70 -3.38 2.90
CA THR A 136 -10.76 -4.79 2.51
C THR A 136 -9.63 -5.13 1.53
N GLY A 137 -9.38 -4.29 0.53
CA GLY A 137 -8.28 -4.46 -0.42
C GLY A 137 -6.90 -4.42 0.28
N PHE A 138 -6.70 -3.49 1.21
CA PHE A 138 -5.46 -3.40 1.99
C PHE A 138 -5.21 -4.65 2.84
N ARG A 139 -6.26 -5.19 3.50
CA ARG A 139 -6.15 -6.47 4.22
C ARG A 139 -5.76 -7.61 3.29
N GLN A 140 -6.40 -7.72 2.13
CA GLN A 140 -6.09 -8.78 1.17
C GLN A 140 -4.64 -8.71 0.69
N LEU A 141 -4.11 -7.52 0.41
CA LEU A 141 -2.71 -7.32 0.04
C LEU A 141 -1.75 -7.75 1.16
N LEU A 142 -2.02 -7.33 2.40
CA LEU A 142 -1.20 -7.71 3.55
C LEU A 142 -1.27 -9.21 3.86
N GLU A 143 -2.45 -9.82 3.79
CA GLU A 143 -2.62 -11.26 4.01
C GLU A 143 -1.92 -12.10 2.91
N GLN A 144 -1.88 -11.59 1.69
CA GLN A 144 -1.15 -12.25 0.61
C GLN A 144 0.36 -12.16 0.82
N ALA A 145 0.90 -10.98 1.18
CA ALA A 145 2.31 -10.82 1.54
C ALA A 145 2.67 -11.72 2.73
N LYS A 146 1.79 -11.82 3.73
CA LYS A 146 1.95 -12.73 4.87
C LYS A 146 2.06 -14.17 4.42
N SER A 147 1.14 -14.66 3.58
CA SER A 147 1.16 -16.04 3.08
C SER A 147 2.44 -16.36 2.30
N GLU A 148 2.91 -15.42 1.47
CA GLU A 148 4.13 -15.59 0.70
C GLU A 148 5.37 -15.68 1.59
N LEU A 149 5.50 -14.76 2.57
CA LEU A 149 6.64 -14.71 3.47
C LEU A 149 6.69 -15.89 4.44
N GLU A 150 5.56 -16.29 4.99
CA GLU A 150 5.45 -17.42 5.92
C GLU A 150 5.59 -18.77 5.20
N GLY A 151 5.08 -18.90 3.96
CA GLY A 151 5.26 -20.08 3.12
C GLY A 151 6.71 -20.36 2.73
N GLN A 152 7.50 -19.32 2.47
CA GLN A 152 8.93 -19.44 2.19
C GLN A 152 9.73 -19.93 3.40
N THR A 153 9.30 -19.61 4.62
CA THR A 153 9.98 -20.03 5.86
C THR A 153 9.79 -21.55 6.10
N THR A 154 8.67 -22.11 5.69
CA THR A 154 8.38 -23.56 5.83
C THR A 154 9.17 -24.41 4.84
N SER A 155 9.49 -23.88 3.65
CA SER A 155 10.25 -24.61 2.61
C SER A 155 11.78 -24.61 2.84
N GLY A 156 12.29 -23.72 3.67
CA GLY A 156 13.74 -23.61 3.97
C GLY A 156 14.22 -24.54 5.10
N ASN A 157 13.35 -25.29 5.75
CA ASN A 157 13.68 -26.13 6.89
C ASN A 157 13.63 -27.65 6.59
N THR A 158 13.65 -28.03 5.32
CA THR A 158 13.65 -29.44 4.90
C THR A 158 14.89 -29.71 4.04
N GLU A 159 16.05 -29.74 4.68
CA GLU A 159 17.21 -30.52 4.19
C GLU A 159 17.80 -31.31 5.36
N PRO A 160 18.07 -32.61 5.15
CA PRO A 160 18.54 -33.54 6.15
C PRO A 160 20.00 -33.32 6.53
#